data_ea5a8b0de5d6125dccd6a23ba7aa4c4d
#
_entry.id   ea5a8b0de5d6125dccd6a23ba7aa4c4d
#
_cell.length_a   1.000
_cell.length_b   1.000
_cell.length_c   1.000
_cell.angle_alpha   90.00
_cell.angle_beta   90.00
_cell.angle_gamma   90.00
#
_symmetry.space_group_name_H-M   'P 1'
#
loop_
_entity.id
_entity.type
_entity.pdbx_description
1 polymer ?
#
loop_
_entity_poly.entity_id
_entity_poly.type
_entity_poly.pdbx_seq_one_letter_code
_entity_poly.pdbx_strand_id
1 'polypeptide(L)'
;MENKMEKIISLAKRRGFVYPSSEIYGGLAGTWDYGPLGANMLYNIKDAWWKKFVISRDDMFGIASSILMPEQVWAASGHLEHFTDPLEGKKFNTMFKSKAGALKDETADIYLRPELAQGMFVNFKNIVDSFHP
;
A
#
# COMPACT_ATOMS: atom_id res chain seq x y z
N MET A 1 -34.00 -11.15 3.02
CA MET A 1 -32.98 -11.98 2.33
C MET A 1 -31.62 -11.62 2.94
N GLU A 2 -30.96 -12.59 3.52
CA GLU A 2 -29.64 -12.40 4.10
C GLU A 2 -28.65 -12.04 2.98
N ASN A 3 -27.88 -10.95 3.17
CA ASN A 3 -26.97 -10.44 2.14
C ASN A 3 -25.86 -11.48 1.88
N LYS A 4 -25.66 -11.88 0.62
CA LYS A 4 -24.63 -12.84 0.21
C LYS A 4 -23.23 -12.42 0.71
N MET A 5 -22.95 -11.12 0.73
CA MET A 5 -21.67 -10.56 1.20
C MET A 5 -21.48 -10.81 2.71
N GLU A 6 -22.51 -10.64 3.52
CA GLU A 6 -22.45 -10.89 4.97
C GLU A 6 -22.15 -12.37 5.27
N LYS A 7 -22.72 -13.30 4.49
CA LYS A 7 -22.40 -14.72 4.62
C LYS A 7 -20.94 -15.03 4.28
N ILE A 8 -20.41 -14.40 3.23
CA ILE A 8 -19.01 -14.57 2.82
C ILE A 8 -18.08 -14.02 3.91
N ILE A 9 -18.33 -12.82 4.41
CA ILE A 9 -17.53 -12.21 5.48
C ILE A 9 -17.55 -13.06 6.74
N SER A 10 -18.75 -13.51 7.17
CA SER A 10 -18.89 -14.38 8.33
C SER A 10 -18.14 -15.70 8.16
N LEU A 11 -18.22 -16.32 6.98
CA LEU A 11 -17.48 -17.54 6.67
C LEU A 11 -15.97 -17.32 6.69
N ALA A 12 -15.50 -16.24 6.06
CA ALA A 12 -14.09 -15.89 5.99
C ALA A 12 -13.48 -15.69 7.38
N LYS A 13 -14.17 -14.99 8.28
CA LYS A 13 -13.76 -14.83 9.68
C LYS A 13 -13.66 -16.17 10.41
N ARG A 14 -14.72 -16.96 10.37
CA ARG A 14 -14.77 -18.27 11.07
C ARG A 14 -13.74 -19.28 10.57
N ARG A 15 -13.32 -19.17 9.31
CA ARG A 15 -12.34 -20.07 8.67
C ARG A 15 -10.91 -19.53 8.73
N GLY A 16 -10.67 -18.38 9.35
CA GLY A 16 -9.32 -17.84 9.50
C GLY A 16 -8.74 -17.27 8.20
N PHE A 17 -9.58 -16.70 7.34
CA PHE A 17 -9.12 -15.93 6.19
C PHE A 17 -8.80 -14.50 6.58
N VAL A 18 -9.70 -13.85 7.31
CA VAL A 18 -9.53 -12.46 7.75
C VAL A 18 -10.05 -12.25 9.17
N TYR A 19 -9.46 -11.31 9.88
CA TYR A 19 -9.91 -10.84 11.17
C TYR A 19 -9.97 -9.32 11.17
N PRO A 20 -10.88 -8.67 11.92
CA PRO A 20 -10.77 -7.24 12.20
C PRO A 20 -9.43 -6.95 12.87
N SER A 21 -8.67 -6.00 12.37
CA SER A 21 -7.37 -5.69 12.95
C SER A 21 -7.52 -5.16 14.38
N SER A 22 -6.68 -5.64 15.29
CA SER A 22 -6.67 -5.23 16.70
C SER A 22 -8.01 -5.39 17.43
N GLU A 23 -8.80 -6.40 17.08
CA GLU A 23 -10.18 -6.61 17.59
C GLU A 23 -10.26 -6.65 19.12
N ILE A 24 -9.23 -7.20 19.80
CA ILE A 24 -9.15 -7.24 21.28
C ILE A 24 -9.14 -5.85 21.94
N TYR A 25 -8.81 -4.80 21.18
CA TYR A 25 -8.81 -3.40 21.63
C TYR A 25 -9.95 -2.58 21.00
N GLY A 26 -10.96 -3.23 20.43
CA GLY A 26 -12.08 -2.58 19.76
C GLY A 26 -11.90 -2.40 18.26
N GLY A 27 -10.75 -2.75 17.72
CA GLY A 27 -10.47 -2.68 16.29
C GLY A 27 -10.25 -1.27 15.75
N LEU A 28 -9.89 -1.19 14.48
CA LEU A 28 -9.83 0.04 13.70
C LEU A 28 -10.68 -0.13 12.44
N ALA A 29 -11.66 0.74 12.25
CA ALA A 29 -12.57 0.65 11.12
C ALA A 29 -11.82 0.62 9.78
N GLY A 30 -12.23 -0.30 8.90
CA GLY A 30 -11.61 -0.44 7.58
C GLY A 30 -10.27 -1.18 7.55
N THR A 31 -9.74 -1.65 8.69
CA THR A 31 -8.49 -2.41 8.74
C THR A 31 -8.73 -3.89 9.06
N TRP A 32 -7.96 -4.76 8.39
CA TRP A 32 -8.10 -6.20 8.46
C TRP A 32 -6.75 -6.88 8.54
N ASP A 33 -6.66 -7.93 9.35
CA ASP A 33 -5.52 -8.83 9.39
C ASP A 33 -5.84 -10.08 8.57
N TYR A 34 -4.85 -10.62 7.86
CA TYR A 34 -4.99 -11.91 7.21
C TYR A 34 -4.71 -13.04 8.21
N GLY A 35 -5.69 -13.90 8.42
CA GLY A 35 -5.50 -15.13 9.17
C GLY A 35 -4.68 -16.16 8.38
N PRO A 36 -4.42 -17.37 8.95
CA PRO A 36 -3.54 -18.35 8.33
C PRO A 36 -3.94 -18.74 6.89
N LEU A 37 -5.22 -18.96 6.63
CA LEU A 37 -5.69 -19.29 5.27
C LEU A 37 -5.67 -18.09 4.34
N GLY A 38 -5.97 -16.90 4.85
CA GLY A 38 -5.88 -15.65 4.09
C GLY A 38 -4.46 -15.29 3.70
N ALA A 39 -3.51 -15.45 4.62
CA ALA A 39 -2.09 -15.22 4.35
C ALA A 39 -1.57 -16.15 3.24
N ASN A 40 -1.87 -17.45 3.32
CA ASN A 40 -1.48 -18.42 2.28
C ASN A 40 -2.09 -18.05 0.92
N MET A 41 -3.38 -17.70 0.89
CA MET A 41 -4.04 -17.27 -0.35
C MET A 41 -3.41 -15.99 -0.92
N LEU A 42 -3.11 -15.00 -0.07
CA LEU A 42 -2.43 -13.77 -0.47
C LEU A 42 -1.07 -14.04 -1.11
N TYR A 43 -0.25 -14.90 -0.49
CA TYR A 43 1.06 -15.28 -1.05
C TYR A 43 0.91 -15.99 -2.39
N ASN A 44 -0.03 -16.93 -2.53
CA ASN A 44 -0.27 -17.63 -3.79
C ASN A 44 -0.69 -16.67 -4.91
N ILE A 45 -1.54 -15.69 -4.61
CA ILE A 45 -1.97 -14.68 -5.58
C ILE A 45 -0.78 -13.79 -5.99
N LYS A 46 0.01 -13.32 -5.02
CA LYS A 46 1.21 -12.51 -5.29
C LYS A 46 2.24 -13.26 -6.12
N ASP A 47 2.50 -14.51 -5.79
CA ASP A 47 3.45 -15.36 -6.52
C ASP A 47 2.98 -15.60 -7.96
N ALA A 48 1.72 -15.96 -8.16
CA ALA A 48 1.16 -16.15 -9.49
C ALA A 48 1.21 -14.87 -10.32
N TRP A 49 0.89 -13.70 -9.72
CA TRP A 49 0.98 -12.41 -10.37
C TRP A 49 2.44 -12.08 -10.76
N TRP A 50 3.39 -12.25 -9.83
CA TRP A 50 4.80 -11.98 -10.07
C TRP A 50 5.38 -12.85 -11.17
N LYS A 51 5.10 -14.14 -11.14
CA LYS A 51 5.51 -15.07 -12.20
C LYS A 51 4.96 -14.67 -13.56
N LYS A 52 3.68 -14.31 -13.63
CA LYS A 52 3.01 -13.99 -14.88
C LYS A 52 3.48 -12.65 -15.48
N PHE A 53 3.65 -11.62 -14.65
CA PHE A 53 3.87 -10.25 -15.14
C PHE A 53 5.31 -9.77 -15.06
N VAL A 54 6.17 -10.44 -14.30
CA VAL A 54 7.57 -10.07 -14.13
C VAL A 54 8.49 -11.16 -14.66
N ILE A 55 8.47 -12.36 -14.05
CA ILE A 55 9.46 -13.40 -14.38
C ILE A 55 9.30 -13.95 -15.81
N SER A 56 8.09 -14.07 -16.33
CA SER A 56 7.83 -14.58 -17.68
C SER A 56 7.99 -13.56 -18.80
N ARG A 57 8.55 -12.38 -18.49
CA ARG A 57 8.69 -11.28 -19.45
C ARG A 57 10.13 -10.75 -19.43
N ASP A 58 10.68 -10.54 -20.63
CA ASP A 58 12.04 -9.99 -20.80
C ASP A 58 12.07 -8.45 -20.76
N ASP A 59 10.89 -7.80 -20.87
CA ASP A 59 10.71 -6.36 -20.93
C ASP A 59 10.20 -5.75 -19.62
N MET A 60 10.18 -6.53 -18.51
CA MET A 60 9.67 -6.10 -17.22
C MET A 60 10.68 -6.34 -16.10
N PHE A 61 10.91 -5.32 -15.29
CA PHE A 61 11.77 -5.39 -14.13
C PHE A 61 10.96 -5.17 -12.85
N GLY A 62 11.05 -6.13 -11.93
CA GLY A 62 10.37 -6.03 -10.64
C GLY A 62 11.16 -5.18 -9.65
N ILE A 63 10.50 -4.26 -8.98
CA ILE A 63 11.07 -3.45 -7.90
C ILE A 63 10.25 -3.54 -6.63
N ALA A 64 10.91 -3.36 -5.50
CA ALA A 64 10.27 -3.16 -4.20
C ALA A 64 10.72 -1.80 -3.64
N SER A 65 9.98 -0.76 -3.93
CA SER A 65 10.28 0.58 -3.44
C SER A 65 9.87 0.78 -1.98
N SER A 66 10.48 1.77 -1.31
CA SER A 66 10.17 2.11 0.07
C SER A 66 8.69 2.52 0.25
N ILE A 67 8.11 2.15 1.39
CA ILE A 67 6.78 2.62 1.81
C ILE A 67 6.84 4.10 2.23
N LEU A 68 7.95 4.51 2.85
CA LEU A 68 8.19 5.88 3.27
C LEU A 68 8.94 6.63 2.17
N MET A 69 8.44 7.78 1.79
CA MET A 69 9.04 8.65 0.78
C MET A 69 9.08 10.10 1.26
N PRO A 70 10.10 10.87 0.85
CA PRO A 70 10.22 12.27 1.21
C PRO A 70 9.16 13.13 0.52
N GLU A 71 8.85 14.28 1.11
CA GLU A 71 7.85 15.22 0.64
C GLU A 71 8.05 15.65 -0.83
N GLN A 72 9.30 15.80 -1.26
CA GLN A 72 9.64 16.22 -2.63
C GLN A 72 9.07 15.31 -3.71
N VAL A 73 8.97 14.00 -3.45
CA VAL A 73 8.36 13.05 -4.40
C VAL A 73 6.88 13.37 -4.62
N TRP A 74 6.19 13.70 -3.55
CA TRP A 74 4.75 13.97 -3.55
C TRP A 74 4.41 15.37 -4.04
N ALA A 75 5.30 16.33 -3.81
CA ALA A 75 5.21 17.66 -4.41
C ALA A 75 5.37 17.55 -5.94
N ALA A 76 6.41 16.88 -6.41
CA ALA A 76 6.67 16.70 -7.84
C ALA A 76 5.55 15.97 -8.59
N SER A 77 4.87 15.03 -7.94
CA SER A 77 3.74 14.28 -8.52
C SER A 77 2.38 14.94 -8.33
N GLY A 78 2.31 16.08 -7.65
CA GLY A 78 1.06 16.82 -7.38
C GLY A 78 0.17 16.22 -6.29
N HIS A 79 0.60 15.15 -5.60
CA HIS A 79 -0.20 14.51 -4.57
C HIS A 79 -0.45 15.38 -3.35
N LEU A 80 0.47 16.28 -3.00
CA LEU A 80 0.27 17.17 -1.87
C LEU A 80 -0.91 18.13 -2.08
N GLU A 81 -1.17 18.51 -3.32
CA GLU A 81 -2.22 19.48 -3.65
C GLU A 81 -3.54 18.82 -4.07
N HIS A 82 -3.47 17.66 -4.74
CA HIS A 82 -4.61 17.10 -5.46
C HIS A 82 -5.10 15.76 -4.93
N PHE A 83 -4.35 15.09 -4.04
CA PHE A 83 -4.76 13.80 -3.48
C PHE A 83 -5.77 14.01 -2.34
N THR A 84 -6.97 14.47 -2.72
CA THR A 84 -8.01 14.88 -1.78
C THR A 84 -9.30 14.11 -2.01
N ASP A 85 -9.94 13.67 -0.90
CA ASP A 85 -11.28 13.12 -0.90
C ASP A 85 -12.29 14.12 -0.31
N PRO A 86 -13.52 14.18 -0.84
CA PRO A 86 -14.59 14.95 -0.24
C PRO A 86 -15.18 14.17 0.94
N LEU A 87 -15.16 14.74 2.12
CA LEU A 87 -15.89 14.26 3.28
C LEU A 87 -16.75 15.41 3.82
N GLU A 88 -18.08 15.18 3.93
CA GLU A 88 -19.03 16.17 4.44
C GLU A 88 -18.92 17.55 3.75
N GLY A 89 -18.64 17.56 2.45
CA GLY A 89 -18.50 18.79 1.67
C GLY A 89 -17.17 19.53 1.82
N LYS A 90 -16.24 19.02 2.59
CA LYS A 90 -14.87 19.54 2.71
C LYS A 90 -13.90 18.61 2.00
N LYS A 91 -12.93 19.18 1.29
CA LYS A 91 -11.79 18.44 0.72
C LYS A 91 -10.69 18.36 1.78
N PHE A 92 -10.16 17.18 2.00
CA PHE A 92 -8.97 16.98 2.83
C PHE A 92 -7.98 16.05 2.12
N ASN A 93 -6.70 16.29 2.34
CA ASN A 93 -5.66 15.44 1.79
C ASN A 93 -5.63 14.10 2.56
N THR A 94 -5.71 12.99 1.85
CA THR A 94 -5.79 11.64 2.42
C THR A 94 -4.43 10.98 2.62
N MET A 95 -3.34 11.68 2.35
CA MET A 95 -1.99 11.16 2.56
C MET A 95 -1.63 11.07 4.05
N PHE A 96 -1.08 9.93 4.46
CA PHE A 96 -0.54 9.77 5.80
C PHE A 96 0.84 10.44 5.92
N LYS A 97 0.87 11.56 6.61
CA LYS A 97 2.08 12.32 6.92
C LYS A 97 2.67 11.88 8.25
N SER A 98 4.00 11.79 8.33
CA SER A 98 4.77 11.54 9.54
C SER A 98 6.06 12.36 9.53
N LYS A 99 6.85 12.24 10.59
CA LYS A 99 8.16 12.88 10.69
C LYS A 99 9.22 11.82 10.95
N ALA A 100 10.36 11.94 10.27
CA ALA A 100 11.54 11.13 10.53
C ALA A 100 12.69 12.04 10.98
N GLY A 101 13.46 11.57 11.95
CA GLY A 101 14.60 12.26 12.54
C GLY A 101 14.73 11.86 14.01
N ALA A 102 15.99 11.72 14.49
CA ALA A 102 16.28 11.34 15.87
C ALA A 102 16.19 12.55 16.83
N LEU A 103 16.38 13.76 16.32
CA LEU A 103 16.37 15.00 17.10
C LEU A 103 15.18 15.87 16.69
N LYS A 104 14.59 16.56 17.66
CA LYS A 104 13.41 17.41 17.42
C LYS A 104 13.64 18.49 16.36
N ASP A 105 14.85 19.00 16.25
CA ASP A 105 15.22 20.10 15.35
C ASP A 105 15.70 19.63 13.97
N GLU A 106 15.87 18.31 13.77
CA GLU A 106 16.32 17.69 12.52
C GLU A 106 15.28 16.74 11.93
N THR A 107 14.00 17.05 12.06
CA THR A 107 12.94 16.21 11.53
C THR A 107 12.57 16.61 10.10
N ALA A 108 12.55 15.62 9.20
CA ALA A 108 12.01 15.78 7.85
C ALA A 108 10.58 15.25 7.76
N ASP A 109 9.75 15.94 6.99
CA ASP A 109 8.42 15.45 6.64
C ASP A 109 8.53 14.26 5.69
N ILE A 110 7.91 13.15 6.07
CA ILE A 110 7.82 11.93 5.29
C ILE A 110 6.37 11.51 5.15
N TYR A 111 6.09 10.77 4.10
CA TYR A 111 4.74 10.29 3.83
C TYR A 111 4.76 8.79 3.58
N LEU A 112 3.72 8.09 4.05
CA LEU A 112 3.41 6.74 3.58
C LEU A 112 2.87 6.86 2.15
N ARG A 113 3.44 6.09 1.22
CA ARG A 113 3.00 6.12 -0.18
C ARG A 113 1.54 5.71 -0.31
N PRO A 114 0.66 6.52 -0.93
CA PRO A 114 -0.72 6.15 -1.20
C PRO A 114 -0.85 5.21 -2.40
N GLU A 115 0.18 5.20 -3.28
CA GLU A 115 0.23 4.37 -4.48
C GLU A 115 1.67 3.94 -4.82
N LEU A 116 1.85 3.16 -5.89
CA LEU A 116 3.14 2.54 -6.24
C LEU A 116 3.88 3.26 -7.39
N ALA A 117 3.20 4.11 -8.17
CA ALA A 117 3.73 4.67 -9.40
C ALA A 117 5.00 5.50 -9.18
N GLN A 118 5.05 6.33 -8.13
CA GLN A 118 6.23 7.17 -7.83
C GLN A 118 7.47 6.33 -7.53
N GLY A 119 7.30 5.15 -6.93
CA GLY A 119 8.39 4.21 -6.72
C GLY A 119 9.06 3.76 -8.02
N MET A 120 8.28 3.61 -9.09
CA MET A 120 8.79 3.30 -10.43
C MET A 120 9.54 4.49 -11.03
N PHE A 121 8.97 5.69 -10.97
CA PHE A 121 9.60 6.88 -11.53
C PHE A 121 10.92 7.24 -10.85
N VAL A 122 10.98 7.25 -9.53
CA VAL A 122 12.24 7.59 -8.81
C VAL A 122 13.34 6.54 -9.00
N ASN A 123 12.98 5.30 -9.33
CA ASN A 123 13.94 4.22 -9.59
C ASN A 123 14.22 3.98 -11.08
N PHE A 124 13.56 4.69 -11.98
CA PHE A 124 13.71 4.46 -13.42
C PHE A 124 15.19 4.55 -13.86
N LYS A 125 15.88 5.62 -13.50
CA LYS A 125 17.29 5.78 -13.80
C LYS A 125 18.15 4.65 -13.23
N ASN A 126 17.91 4.24 -11.98
CA ASN A 126 18.64 3.16 -11.34
C ASN A 126 18.47 1.83 -12.09
N ILE A 127 17.27 1.54 -12.58
CA ILE A 127 17.00 0.35 -13.38
C ILE A 127 17.70 0.42 -14.73
N VAL A 128 17.62 1.55 -15.43
CA VAL A 128 18.32 1.76 -16.71
C VAL A 128 19.83 1.58 -16.54
N ASP A 129 20.42 2.20 -15.53
CA ASP A 129 21.86 2.11 -15.26
C ASP A 129 22.31 0.68 -14.90
N SER A 130 21.44 -0.11 -14.26
CA SER A 130 21.75 -1.48 -13.81
C SER A 130 21.50 -2.56 -14.87
N PHE A 131 20.54 -2.34 -15.74
CA PHE A 131 20.08 -3.30 -16.75
C PHE A 131 20.15 -2.72 -18.17
N HIS A 132 21.06 -1.80 -18.41
CA HIS A 132 21.29 -1.24 -19.72
C HIS A 132 21.72 -2.36 -20.69
N PRO A 133 21.04 -2.54 -21.84
CA PRO A 133 21.41 -3.53 -22.87
C PRO A 133 22.68 -3.12 -23.59
#